data_7f9f0a2ff276daf4b4dc3d5880e263c4
#
_entry.id   7f9f0a2ff276daf4b4dc3d5880e263c4
#
_cell.length_a   1.000
_cell.length_b   1.000
_cell.length_c   1.000
_cell.angle_alpha   90.00
_cell.angle_beta   90.00
_cell.angle_gamma   90.00
#
_symmetry.space_group_name_H-M   'P 1'
#
loop_
_entity.id
_entity.type
_entity.pdbx_description
1 polymer ?
#
loop_
_entity_poly.entity_id
_entity_poly.type
_entity_poly.pdbx_seq_one_letter_code
_entity_poly.pdbx_strand_id
1 'polypeptide(L)'
;MHRNEVKRLMEQKMWEFFNALDSIKRIANHYGLKHQICKAKEELQELYTALLDYQEDDSKENLKAIITEIADVEIMTAQLKYLLEINGEVDDEKLFKINRQLKRMESEE
;
A
#
# COMPACT_ATOMS: atom_id res chain seq x y z
N MET A 1 8.60 21.84 -21.27
CA MET A 1 9.66 21.48 -20.31
C MET A 1 10.87 20.94 -21.07
N HIS A 2 12.05 21.34 -20.71
CA HIS A 2 13.28 20.90 -21.34
C HIS A 2 13.56 19.42 -21.03
N ARG A 3 14.14 18.67 -22.01
CA ARG A 3 14.41 17.22 -21.88
C ARG A 3 15.27 16.91 -20.63
N ASN A 4 16.29 17.72 -20.34
CA ASN A 4 17.17 17.52 -19.19
C ASN A 4 16.45 17.73 -17.86
N GLU A 5 15.47 18.64 -17.82
CA GLU A 5 14.67 18.86 -16.63
C GLU A 5 13.75 17.68 -16.34
N VAL A 6 13.14 17.11 -17.39
CA VAL A 6 12.29 15.92 -17.25
C VAL A 6 13.10 14.76 -16.68
N LYS A 7 14.28 14.51 -17.22
CA LYS A 7 15.19 13.45 -16.76
C LYS A 7 15.56 13.65 -15.29
N ARG A 8 15.92 14.88 -14.92
CA ARG A 8 16.29 15.21 -13.53
C ARG A 8 15.14 14.97 -12.57
N LEU A 9 13.92 15.37 -12.95
CA LEU A 9 12.73 15.17 -12.11
C LEU A 9 12.42 13.69 -11.93
N MET A 10 12.58 12.90 -12.99
CA MET A 10 12.37 11.45 -12.93
C MET A 10 13.40 10.78 -12.01
N GLU A 11 14.66 11.17 -12.11
CA GLU A 11 15.72 10.65 -11.26
C GLU A 11 15.48 11.00 -9.79
N GLN A 12 15.02 12.22 -9.51
CA GLN A 12 14.67 12.65 -8.14
C GLN A 12 13.51 11.86 -7.59
N LYS A 13 12.47 11.60 -8.39
CA LYS A 13 11.32 10.78 -7.98
C LYS A 13 11.73 9.35 -7.65
N MET A 14 12.61 8.76 -8.44
CA MET A 14 13.16 7.43 -8.17
C MET A 14 13.94 7.41 -6.86
N TRP A 15 14.77 8.44 -6.62
CA TRP A 15 15.55 8.55 -5.40
C TRP A 15 14.65 8.65 -4.17
N GLU A 16 13.60 9.47 -4.23
CA GLU A 16 12.61 9.61 -3.17
C GLU A 16 11.91 8.27 -2.88
N PHE A 17 11.57 7.52 -3.93
CA PHE A 17 10.95 6.20 -3.81
C PHE A 17 11.87 5.22 -3.07
N PHE A 18 13.15 5.14 -3.45
CA PHE A 18 14.11 4.26 -2.77
C PHE A 18 14.31 4.66 -1.32
N ASN A 19 14.37 5.96 -1.04
CA ASN A 19 14.45 6.46 0.35
C ASN A 19 13.22 6.08 1.16
N ALA A 20 12.03 6.13 0.56
CA ALA A 20 10.79 5.74 1.23
C ALA A 20 10.82 4.26 1.62
N LEU A 21 11.31 3.38 0.72
CA LEU A 21 11.45 1.95 1.03
C LEU A 21 12.40 1.71 2.20
N ASP A 22 13.53 2.40 2.21
CA ASP A 22 14.49 2.30 3.31
C ASP A 22 13.90 2.82 4.61
N SER A 23 13.16 3.92 4.56
CA SER A 23 12.50 4.50 5.73
C SER A 23 11.42 3.57 6.30
N ILE A 24 10.68 2.85 5.44
CA ILE A 24 9.71 1.84 5.87
C ILE A 24 10.40 0.77 6.71
N LYS A 25 11.54 0.27 6.27
CA LYS A 25 12.32 -0.74 7.01
C LYS A 25 12.82 -0.19 8.35
N ARG A 26 13.28 1.05 8.37
CA ARG A 26 13.74 1.70 9.61
C ARG A 26 12.61 1.83 10.62
N ILE A 27 11.43 2.25 10.18
CA ILE A 27 10.25 2.36 11.03
C ILE A 27 9.86 0.96 11.56
N ALA A 28 9.80 -0.03 10.68
CA ALA A 28 9.47 -1.40 11.06
C ALA A 28 10.41 -1.96 12.13
N ASN A 29 11.72 -1.77 11.94
CA ASN A 29 12.73 -2.23 12.89
C ASN A 29 12.65 -1.50 14.23
N HIS A 30 12.30 -0.21 14.20
CA HIS A 30 12.19 0.60 15.42
C HIS A 30 11.08 0.07 16.34
N TYR A 31 9.90 -0.21 15.79
CA TYR A 31 8.74 -0.64 16.59
C TYR A 31 8.66 -2.15 16.78
N GLY A 32 9.10 -2.92 15.80
CA GLY A 32 9.10 -4.38 15.84
C GLY A 32 7.78 -5.02 15.46
N LEU A 33 7.81 -6.32 15.20
CA LEU A 33 6.68 -7.07 14.64
C LEU A 33 5.44 -7.02 15.53
N LYS A 34 5.60 -7.27 16.82
CA LYS A 34 4.47 -7.32 17.76
C LYS A 34 3.68 -6.01 17.76
N HIS A 35 4.39 -4.89 17.86
CA HIS A 35 3.78 -3.56 17.84
C HIS A 35 3.11 -3.29 16.50
N GLN A 36 3.79 -3.61 15.40
CA GLN A 36 3.30 -3.29 14.06
C GLN A 36 2.12 -4.17 13.62
N ILE A 37 1.97 -5.37 14.15
CA ILE A 37 0.75 -6.16 13.95
C ILE A 37 -0.45 -5.43 14.54
N CYS A 38 -0.31 -4.92 15.76
CA CYS A 38 -1.39 -4.16 16.41
C CYS A 38 -1.73 -2.89 15.63
N LYS A 39 -0.71 -2.18 15.16
CA LYS A 39 -0.91 -0.96 14.38
C LYS A 39 -1.58 -1.26 13.03
N ALA A 40 -1.20 -2.34 12.37
CA ALA A 40 -1.82 -2.76 11.10
C ALA A 40 -3.31 -3.05 11.27
N LYS A 41 -3.69 -3.69 12.37
CA LYS A 41 -5.10 -3.96 12.68
C LYS A 41 -5.89 -2.67 12.82
N GLU A 42 -5.32 -1.66 13.49
CA GLU A 42 -5.95 -0.34 13.63
C GLU A 42 -6.16 0.32 12.27
N GLU A 43 -5.12 0.33 11.44
CA GLU A 43 -5.20 0.98 10.12
C GLU A 43 -6.19 0.27 9.18
N LEU A 44 -6.29 -1.06 9.26
CA LEU A 44 -7.29 -1.80 8.49
C LEU A 44 -8.72 -1.44 8.93
N GLN A 45 -8.93 -1.28 10.22
CA GLN A 45 -10.23 -0.86 10.74
C GLN A 45 -10.58 0.56 10.30
N GLU A 46 -9.62 1.46 10.32
CA GLU A 46 -9.82 2.84 9.85
C GLU A 46 -10.15 2.90 8.36
N LEU A 47 -9.50 2.06 7.53
CA LEU A 47 -9.85 1.96 6.12
C LEU A 47 -11.28 1.43 5.94
N TYR A 48 -11.65 0.41 6.69
CA TYR A 48 -13.01 -0.12 6.65
C TYR A 48 -14.04 0.97 6.96
N THR A 49 -13.81 1.76 8.01
CA THR A 49 -14.70 2.87 8.39
C THR A 49 -14.77 3.94 7.29
N ALA A 50 -13.62 4.29 6.70
CA ALA A 50 -13.58 5.29 5.63
C ALA A 50 -14.38 4.83 4.40
N LEU A 51 -14.34 3.53 4.09
CA LEU A 51 -15.12 2.97 2.98
C LEU A 51 -16.62 3.01 3.27
N LEU A 52 -17.05 2.71 4.50
CA LEU A 52 -18.44 2.83 4.91
C LEU A 52 -18.94 4.27 4.77
N ASP A 53 -18.15 5.22 5.24
CA ASP A 53 -18.51 6.64 5.18
C ASP A 53 -18.68 7.11 3.74
N TYR A 54 -17.78 6.68 2.84
CA TYR A 54 -17.86 7.02 1.42
C TYR A 54 -19.08 6.38 0.75
N GLN A 55 -19.46 5.18 1.12
CA GLN A 55 -20.68 4.54 0.61
C GLN A 55 -21.94 5.33 0.96
N GLU A 56 -21.96 5.94 2.13
CA GLU A 56 -23.10 6.77 2.59
C GLU A 56 -23.09 8.15 1.95
N ASP A 57 -21.90 8.73 1.78
CA ASP A 57 -21.73 10.08 1.26
C ASP A 57 -20.41 10.15 0.48
N ASP A 58 -20.50 10.17 -0.85
CA ASP A 58 -19.35 10.18 -1.76
C ASP A 58 -18.74 11.60 -1.90
N SER A 59 -18.65 12.32 -0.80
CA SER A 59 -18.06 13.64 -0.73
C SER A 59 -16.54 13.61 -0.96
N LYS A 60 -15.98 14.79 -1.26
CA LYS A 60 -14.53 14.96 -1.42
C LYS A 60 -13.79 14.69 -0.11
N GLU A 61 -14.39 15.04 1.03
CA GLU A 61 -13.83 14.81 2.35
C GLU A 61 -13.70 13.31 2.62
N ASN A 62 -14.75 12.55 2.28
CA ASN A 62 -14.72 11.09 2.47
C ASN A 62 -13.78 10.40 1.50
N LEU A 63 -13.63 10.92 0.28
CA LEU A 63 -12.62 10.42 -0.65
C LEU A 63 -11.21 10.67 -0.12
N LYS A 64 -10.96 11.85 0.44
CA LYS A 64 -9.66 12.18 1.03
C LYS A 64 -9.32 11.25 2.19
N ALA A 65 -10.32 10.89 3.01
CA ALA A 65 -10.13 9.92 4.09
C ALA A 65 -9.71 8.54 3.53
N ILE A 66 -10.32 8.08 2.45
CA ILE A 66 -9.93 6.82 1.79
C ILE A 66 -8.48 6.88 1.32
N ILE A 67 -8.08 7.99 0.69
CA ILE A 67 -6.70 8.18 0.21
C ILE A 67 -5.71 8.04 1.38
N THR A 68 -6.01 8.71 2.49
CA THR A 68 -5.17 8.66 3.69
C THR A 68 -5.06 7.23 4.23
N GLU A 69 -6.19 6.54 4.36
CA GLU A 69 -6.21 5.21 4.95
C GLU A 69 -5.60 4.14 4.05
N ILE A 70 -5.75 4.25 2.73
CA ILE A 70 -5.06 3.35 1.79
C ILE A 70 -3.55 3.52 1.93
N ALA A 71 -3.08 4.78 2.00
CA ALA A 71 -1.64 5.04 2.18
C ALA A 71 -1.13 4.38 3.47
N ASP A 72 -1.85 4.54 4.58
CA ASP A 72 -1.47 3.95 5.86
C ASP A 72 -1.46 2.42 5.80
N VAL A 73 -2.46 1.80 5.19
CA VAL A 73 -2.54 0.34 5.04
C VAL A 73 -1.40 -0.18 4.18
N GLU A 74 -1.09 0.49 3.07
CA GLU A 74 0.02 0.07 2.21
C GLU A 74 1.36 0.16 2.91
N ILE A 75 1.59 1.23 3.70
CA ILE A 75 2.81 1.37 4.51
C ILE A 75 2.89 0.24 5.54
N MET A 76 1.79 -0.07 6.22
CA MET A 76 1.77 -1.12 7.23
C MET A 76 1.98 -2.52 6.62
N THR A 77 1.34 -2.82 5.49
CA THR A 77 1.53 -4.12 4.84
C THR A 77 2.96 -4.29 4.32
N ALA A 78 3.58 -3.22 3.82
CA ALA A 78 4.99 -3.24 3.43
C ALA A 78 5.90 -3.57 4.61
N GLN A 79 5.63 -3.01 5.79
CA GLN A 79 6.39 -3.29 7.01
C GLN A 79 6.21 -4.75 7.45
N LEU A 80 4.99 -5.27 7.41
CA LEU A 80 4.73 -6.66 7.79
C LEU A 80 5.44 -7.64 6.86
N LYS A 81 5.42 -7.39 5.55
CA LYS A 81 6.13 -8.23 4.58
C LYS A 81 7.63 -8.25 4.87
N TYR A 82 8.19 -7.11 5.22
CA TYR A 82 9.61 -6.99 5.57
C TYR A 82 9.92 -7.72 6.87
N LEU A 83 9.15 -7.45 7.94
CA LEU A 83 9.39 -8.04 9.26
C LEU A 83 9.22 -9.55 9.28
N LEU A 84 8.27 -10.07 8.51
CA LEU A 84 8.00 -11.51 8.41
C LEU A 84 8.84 -12.20 7.32
N GLU A 85 9.58 -11.43 6.54
CA GLU A 85 10.43 -11.93 5.44
C GLU A 85 9.63 -12.74 4.41
N ILE A 86 8.45 -12.22 4.01
CA ILE A 86 7.52 -12.91 3.11
C ILE A 86 7.24 -12.14 1.82
N ASN A 87 8.09 -11.19 1.42
CA ASN A 87 7.87 -10.40 0.21
C ASN A 87 7.65 -11.28 -1.02
N GLY A 88 8.51 -12.28 -1.24
CA GLY A 88 8.41 -13.16 -2.39
C GLY A 88 7.13 -13.98 -2.39
N GLU A 89 6.78 -14.57 -1.26
CA GLU A 89 5.59 -15.39 -1.12
C GLU A 89 4.32 -14.58 -1.37
N VAL A 90 4.27 -13.33 -0.89
CA VAL A 90 3.12 -12.44 -1.13
C VAL A 90 3.01 -12.10 -2.62
N ASP A 91 4.12 -11.77 -3.27
CA ASP A 91 4.14 -11.46 -4.69
C ASP A 91 3.65 -12.65 -5.54
N ASP A 92 4.11 -13.85 -5.22
CA ASP A 92 3.68 -15.08 -5.91
C ASP A 92 2.18 -15.33 -5.72
N GLU A 93 1.68 -15.15 -4.51
CA GLU A 93 0.27 -15.32 -4.20
C GLU A 93 -0.61 -14.28 -4.94
N LYS A 94 -0.14 -13.04 -5.04
CA LYS A 94 -0.83 -12.00 -5.79
C LYS A 94 -0.97 -12.39 -7.27
N LEU A 95 0.10 -12.84 -7.90
CA LEU A 95 0.06 -13.28 -9.29
C LEU A 95 -0.91 -14.42 -9.49
N PHE A 96 -0.87 -15.42 -8.62
CA PHE A 96 -1.78 -16.56 -8.67
C PHE A 96 -3.24 -16.11 -8.61
N LYS A 97 -3.57 -15.24 -7.66
CA LYS A 97 -4.94 -14.76 -7.46
C LYS A 97 -5.43 -13.89 -8.62
N ILE A 98 -4.56 -13.04 -9.15
CA ILE A 98 -4.89 -12.20 -10.29
C ILE A 98 -5.24 -13.09 -11.50
N ASN A 99 -4.38 -14.04 -11.81
CA ASN A 99 -4.60 -14.95 -12.93
C ASN A 99 -5.86 -15.78 -12.76
N ARG A 100 -6.13 -16.26 -11.54
CA ARG A 100 -7.33 -17.00 -11.22
C ARG A 100 -8.58 -16.16 -11.47
N GLN A 101 -8.56 -14.89 -11.06
CA GLN A 101 -9.70 -13.99 -11.24
C GLN A 101 -9.96 -13.69 -12.72
N LEU A 102 -8.89 -13.49 -13.50
CA LEU A 102 -9.01 -13.27 -14.93
C LEU A 102 -9.70 -14.45 -15.62
N LYS A 103 -9.34 -15.69 -15.24
CA LYS A 103 -9.99 -16.89 -15.79
C LYS A 103 -11.47 -16.97 -15.39
N ARG A 104 -11.81 -16.62 -14.16
CA ARG A 104 -13.20 -16.58 -13.70
C ARG A 104 -14.02 -15.58 -14.50
N MET A 105 -13.45 -14.41 -14.77
CA MET A 105 -14.12 -13.37 -15.56
C MET A 105 -14.38 -13.83 -16.99
N GLU A 106 -13.45 -14.55 -17.61
CA GLU A 106 -13.64 -15.13 -18.94
C GLU A 106 -14.84 -16.10 -18.94
N SER A 107 -15.02 -16.89 -17.88
CA SER A 107 -16.14 -17.82 -17.75
C SER A 107 -17.47 -17.11 -17.54
N GLU A 108 -17.48 -15.90 -17.02
CA GLU A 108 -18.67 -15.09 -16.79
C GLU A 108 -19.20 -14.44 -18.07
N GLU A 109 -18.35 -14.31 -19.11
CA GLU A 109 -18.73 -13.77 -20.40
C GLU A 109 -19.52 -14.80 -21.22
#